data_42168fb97e3d82f8f9fb5c76ce7c051b
#
_entry.id   42168fb97e3d82f8f9fb5c76ce7c051b
#
_cell.length_a   1.000
_cell.length_b   1.000
_cell.length_c   1.000
_cell.angle_alpha   90.00
_cell.angle_beta   90.00
_cell.angle_gamma   90.00
#
_symmetry.space_group_name_H-M   'P 1'
#
loop_
_entity.id
_entity.type
_entity.pdbx_description
1 polymer ?
#
loop_
_entity_poly.entity_id
_entity_poly.type
_entity_poly.pdbx_seq_one_letter_code
_entity_poly.pdbx_strand_id
1 'polypeptide(L)'
;MRTFYLICTVVLLQIQCNSQPEFNNENRVTAIMINPEITFQTIDNFGASDAWSCQYAGSWPDEQKNRVADLLFSLEENADGSLKGIGLSGWRFNIGAGSADQKGETKINDPWRRTECFLQPDGTYNWEKQAGQRWFLQAAKQRGVECFVGFVNSPPVWLTKNGRANSDGGNSMNLPKENLAKFSSFLVEVTKNIQQKEGILFNYLSPVNEPQWDWKDGQEGSPWTNLEIAELCRQLGNDLQKSGLSTKISITDAGQLNHLYDRGNDANRGFQIREFFSKQSENYLGNIPEVAHKIAGHSYFTTTNDKVLSEVRTKLSNEIEKVDPELEFWMSEYCILGDNDGFKGNGRDLGMETALFVANVIHTDLTVANACAWQWWLAVSPYDFKDGLVYIDKSETGGNIYDSKLLWALGNYSRFIRPGAKRISAEVQENPDLKISAFRNENGDLVVVIVNRNKNDKNIQIELPGNLKHVATIYETSESSSLLKKKNINLNESLNIPNQCIWTIVITS
;
A
#
# COMPACT_ATOMS: atom_id res chain seq x y z
N MET A 1 -82.75 40.46 0.85
CA MET A 1 -81.43 39.81 1.02
C MET A 1 -80.72 39.78 -0.35
N ARG A 2 -79.75 40.62 -0.53
CA ARG A 2 -79.00 40.72 -1.82
C ARG A 2 -77.66 40.02 -1.64
N THR A 3 -77.45 38.97 -2.40
CA THR A 3 -76.23 38.16 -2.44
C THR A 3 -75.24 38.84 -3.43
N PHE A 4 -74.08 39.24 -2.91
CA PHE A 4 -72.97 39.73 -3.74
C PHE A 4 -72.11 38.57 -4.18
N TYR A 5 -71.86 38.39 -5.47
CA TYR A 5 -70.86 37.51 -6.04
C TYR A 5 -69.59 38.30 -6.25
N LEU A 6 -68.50 37.83 -5.62
CA LEU A 6 -67.17 38.38 -5.82
C LEU A 6 -66.44 37.52 -6.90
N ILE A 7 -66.14 38.15 -8.02
CA ILE A 7 -65.36 37.50 -9.10
C ILE A 7 -63.88 37.79 -8.82
N CYS A 8 -63.10 36.71 -8.48
CA CYS A 8 -61.65 36.78 -8.42
C CYS A 8 -61.07 36.48 -9.80
N THR A 9 -60.47 37.50 -10.42
CA THR A 9 -59.68 37.35 -11.66
C THR A 9 -58.29 36.86 -11.28
N VAL A 10 -57.95 35.63 -11.67
CA VAL A 10 -56.62 35.08 -11.52
C VAL A 10 -55.80 35.51 -12.73
N VAL A 11 -54.79 36.37 -12.53
CA VAL A 11 -53.77 36.70 -13.53
C VAL A 11 -52.68 35.67 -13.49
N LEU A 12 -52.62 34.79 -14.49
CA LEU A 12 -51.52 33.85 -14.73
C LEU A 12 -50.31 34.64 -15.31
N LEU A 13 -49.30 34.89 -14.45
CA LEU A 13 -47.98 35.31 -14.92
C LEU A 13 -47.25 34.09 -15.48
N GLN A 14 -47.09 34.02 -16.80
CA GLN A 14 -46.15 33.11 -17.43
C GLN A 14 -44.74 33.56 -17.16
N ILE A 15 -44.04 32.84 -16.26
CA ILE A 15 -42.60 32.99 -16.10
C ILE A 15 -41.95 32.19 -17.27
N GLN A 16 -41.46 32.93 -18.27
CA GLN A 16 -40.56 32.34 -19.26
C GLN A 16 -39.24 32.03 -18.54
N CYS A 17 -39.00 30.73 -18.28
CA CYS A 17 -37.67 30.21 -17.94
C CYS A 17 -36.78 30.40 -19.18
N ASN A 18 -35.98 31.45 -19.19
CA ASN A 18 -34.83 31.54 -20.09
C ASN A 18 -33.84 30.45 -19.63
N SER A 19 -33.79 29.34 -20.33
CA SER A 19 -32.67 28.42 -20.28
C SER A 19 -31.43 29.17 -20.74
N GLN A 20 -30.57 29.53 -19.80
CA GLN A 20 -29.21 29.96 -20.14
C GLN A 20 -28.56 28.83 -20.96
N PRO A 21 -27.84 29.13 -22.04
CA PRO A 21 -27.09 28.08 -22.74
C PRO A 21 -26.10 27.50 -21.75
N GLU A 22 -26.14 26.16 -21.61
CA GLU A 22 -25.05 25.43 -21.02
C GLU A 22 -23.78 25.77 -21.80
N PHE A 23 -22.91 26.57 -21.20
CA PHE A 23 -21.59 26.81 -21.74
C PHE A 23 -20.89 25.45 -21.79
N ASN A 24 -20.63 24.92 -22.98
CA ASN A 24 -19.80 23.76 -23.21
C ASN A 24 -18.45 23.98 -22.53
N ASN A 25 -18.25 23.35 -21.37
CA ASN A 25 -17.05 23.44 -20.56
C ASN A 25 -15.88 22.59 -21.14
N GLU A 26 -16.06 22.05 -22.36
CA GLU A 26 -15.12 21.09 -22.97
C GLU A 26 -13.75 21.68 -23.34
N ASN A 27 -13.62 23.01 -23.45
CA ASN A 27 -12.38 23.66 -23.86
C ASN A 27 -11.65 24.42 -22.74
N ARG A 28 -12.07 24.29 -21.49
CA ARG A 28 -11.41 24.99 -20.38
C ARG A 28 -10.08 24.29 -20.05
N VAL A 29 -8.98 25.05 -20.14
CA VAL A 29 -7.66 24.58 -19.69
C VAL A 29 -7.62 24.63 -18.16
N THR A 30 -7.29 23.52 -17.52
CA THR A 30 -7.09 23.43 -16.07
C THR A 30 -5.64 23.75 -15.73
N ALA A 31 -5.40 24.85 -15.04
CA ALA A 31 -4.07 25.19 -14.56
C ALA A 31 -3.68 24.32 -13.37
N ILE A 32 -2.45 23.84 -13.38
CA ILE A 32 -1.81 23.02 -12.34
C ILE A 32 -0.58 23.78 -11.87
N MET A 33 -0.63 24.39 -10.69
CA MET A 33 0.49 25.11 -10.11
C MET A 33 1.35 24.19 -9.26
N ILE A 34 2.61 24.00 -9.62
CA ILE A 34 3.59 23.22 -8.86
C ILE A 34 4.54 24.17 -8.14
N ASN A 35 4.68 24.02 -6.83
CA ASN A 35 5.64 24.78 -6.04
C ASN A 35 6.63 23.86 -5.34
N PRO A 36 7.87 23.71 -5.85
CA PRO A 36 8.90 22.85 -5.28
C PRO A 36 9.43 23.27 -3.91
N GLU A 37 9.21 24.54 -3.53
CA GLU A 37 9.68 25.09 -2.25
C GLU A 37 8.77 24.72 -1.07
N ILE A 38 7.50 24.37 -1.35
CA ILE A 38 6.56 23.90 -0.33
C ILE A 38 6.64 22.38 -0.29
N THR A 39 7.22 21.84 0.77
CA THR A 39 7.47 20.39 0.93
C THR A 39 6.63 19.80 2.05
N PHE A 40 6.32 18.50 1.90
CA PHE A 40 5.59 17.69 2.85
C PHE A 40 6.43 16.46 3.24
N GLN A 41 5.81 15.29 3.43
CA GLN A 41 6.50 14.07 3.83
C GLN A 41 7.58 13.63 2.84
N THR A 42 8.54 12.87 3.36
CA THR A 42 9.53 12.15 2.56
C THR A 42 9.00 10.74 2.26
N ILE A 43 9.21 10.27 1.04
CA ILE A 43 8.78 8.94 0.60
C ILE A 43 9.87 7.93 0.95
N ASP A 44 9.49 6.89 1.71
CA ASP A 44 10.36 5.77 2.06
C ASP A 44 10.36 4.69 0.98
N ASN A 45 9.18 4.26 0.54
CA ASN A 45 9.08 3.21 -0.46
C ASN A 45 7.67 3.08 -1.08
N PHE A 46 7.66 2.43 -2.26
CA PHE A 46 6.49 1.77 -2.83
C PHE A 46 6.79 0.28 -2.90
N GLY A 47 5.92 -0.54 -2.32
CA GLY A 47 6.21 -1.96 -2.13
C GLY A 47 5.04 -2.88 -2.40
N ALA A 48 5.32 -4.18 -2.22
CA ALA A 48 4.32 -5.24 -2.21
C ALA A 48 4.79 -6.41 -1.34
N SER A 49 3.86 -7.32 -1.00
CA SER A 49 4.14 -8.50 -0.19
C SER A 49 4.30 -9.74 -1.06
N ASP A 50 5.17 -10.66 -0.61
CA ASP A 50 5.42 -11.96 -1.23
C ASP A 50 4.40 -13.04 -0.82
N ALA A 51 3.52 -12.76 0.13
CA ALA A 51 2.51 -13.71 0.59
C ALA A 51 1.54 -14.03 -0.54
N TRP A 52 1.25 -15.22 -0.80
CA TRP A 52 1.83 -16.49 -0.41
C TRP A 52 2.39 -17.17 -1.66
N SER A 53 2.00 -16.66 -2.84
CA SER A 53 2.22 -17.30 -4.14
C SER A 53 3.67 -17.32 -4.56
N CYS A 54 4.49 -16.42 -4.01
CA CYS A 54 5.92 -16.39 -4.26
C CYS A 54 6.63 -17.67 -3.80
N GLN A 55 6.07 -18.41 -2.83
CA GLN A 55 6.60 -19.71 -2.44
C GLN A 55 6.61 -20.72 -3.61
N TYR A 56 5.59 -20.66 -4.48
CA TYR A 56 5.50 -21.53 -5.67
C TYR A 56 6.16 -20.89 -6.89
N ALA A 57 5.82 -19.64 -7.19
CA ALA A 57 6.37 -18.93 -8.34
C ALA A 57 7.90 -18.82 -8.32
N GLY A 58 8.52 -18.74 -7.12
CA GLY A 58 9.97 -18.75 -6.95
C GLY A 58 10.64 -20.08 -7.31
N SER A 59 9.87 -21.16 -7.43
CA SER A 59 10.33 -22.48 -7.87
C SER A 59 10.06 -22.75 -9.36
N TRP A 60 9.42 -21.81 -10.07
CA TRP A 60 9.14 -21.93 -11.49
C TRP A 60 10.42 -21.89 -12.34
N PRO A 61 10.36 -22.31 -13.63
CA PRO A 61 11.47 -22.17 -14.55
C PRO A 61 12.07 -20.76 -14.55
N ASP A 62 13.37 -20.66 -14.70
CA ASP A 62 14.11 -19.38 -14.57
C ASP A 62 13.56 -18.27 -15.45
N GLU A 63 13.18 -18.55 -16.68
CA GLU A 63 12.58 -17.55 -17.59
C GLU A 63 11.29 -16.96 -16.99
N GLN A 64 10.40 -17.80 -16.46
CA GLN A 64 9.10 -17.38 -15.95
C GLN A 64 9.23 -16.61 -14.62
N LYS A 65 9.97 -17.13 -13.65
CA LYS A 65 10.15 -16.44 -12.36
C LYS A 65 10.93 -15.12 -12.51
N ASN A 66 11.91 -15.05 -13.42
CA ASN A 66 12.61 -13.80 -13.73
C ASN A 66 11.69 -12.79 -14.42
N ARG A 67 10.80 -13.23 -15.31
CA ARG A 67 9.79 -12.34 -15.89
C ARG A 67 8.89 -11.71 -14.84
N VAL A 68 8.41 -12.48 -13.85
CA VAL A 68 7.63 -11.95 -12.72
C VAL A 68 8.46 -10.94 -11.92
N ALA A 69 9.71 -11.29 -11.60
CA ALA A 69 10.61 -10.39 -10.87
C ALA A 69 10.93 -9.11 -11.66
N ASP A 70 11.10 -9.18 -12.98
CA ASP A 70 11.33 -8.02 -13.83
C ASP A 70 10.12 -7.08 -13.81
N LEU A 71 8.90 -7.61 -13.96
CA LEU A 71 7.67 -6.81 -13.88
C LEU A 71 7.55 -6.04 -12.56
N LEU A 72 7.95 -6.65 -11.45
CA LEU A 72 7.86 -6.04 -10.11
C LEU A 72 9.00 -5.05 -9.83
N PHE A 73 10.24 -5.41 -10.14
CA PHE A 73 11.41 -4.72 -9.58
C PHE A 73 12.26 -3.99 -10.60
N SER A 74 12.21 -4.34 -11.90
CA SER A 74 13.16 -3.81 -12.87
C SER A 74 12.94 -2.33 -13.18
N LEU A 75 14.04 -1.57 -13.21
CA LEU A 75 14.09 -0.20 -13.74
C LEU A 75 14.65 -0.15 -15.18
N GLU A 76 14.96 -1.30 -15.78
CA GLU A 76 15.50 -1.38 -17.14
C GLU A 76 14.43 -1.17 -18.21
N GLU A 77 14.88 -0.89 -19.43
CA GLU A 77 14.08 -0.83 -20.66
C GLU A 77 14.34 -2.11 -21.49
N ASN A 78 13.32 -2.54 -22.23
CA ASN A 78 13.45 -3.56 -23.27
C ASN A 78 14.17 -2.98 -24.50
N ALA A 79 14.57 -3.84 -25.43
CA ALA A 79 15.25 -3.43 -26.66
C ALA A 79 14.41 -2.47 -27.55
N ASP A 80 13.08 -2.52 -27.44
CA ASP A 80 12.14 -1.63 -28.13
C ASP A 80 11.91 -0.29 -27.38
N GLY A 81 12.53 -0.11 -26.21
CA GLY A 81 12.39 1.07 -25.36
C GLY A 81 11.17 1.05 -24.45
N SER A 82 10.38 -0.02 -24.44
CA SER A 82 9.32 -0.23 -23.43
C SER A 82 9.94 -0.56 -22.07
N LEU A 83 9.20 -0.28 -20.98
CA LEU A 83 9.71 -0.50 -19.63
C LEU A 83 9.50 -1.97 -19.22
N LYS A 84 10.52 -2.61 -18.63
CA LYS A 84 10.45 -4.00 -18.18
C LYS A 84 9.55 -4.17 -16.96
N GLY A 85 9.49 -3.19 -16.06
CA GLY A 85 8.77 -3.31 -14.81
C GLY A 85 8.51 -1.98 -14.13
N ILE A 86 7.93 -2.08 -12.95
CA ILE A 86 7.46 -0.92 -12.18
C ILE A 86 8.46 -0.40 -11.14
N GLY A 87 9.60 -1.07 -10.94
CA GLY A 87 10.68 -0.61 -10.08
C GLY A 87 10.26 -0.43 -8.62
N LEU A 88 9.55 -1.39 -8.02
CA LEU A 88 9.26 -1.36 -6.58
C LEU A 88 10.53 -1.11 -5.79
N SER A 89 10.47 -0.25 -4.78
CA SER A 89 11.58 0.08 -3.89
C SER A 89 11.46 -0.60 -2.52
N GLY A 90 10.30 -1.20 -2.21
CA GLY A 90 10.02 -1.94 -1.00
C GLY A 90 9.58 -3.37 -1.26
N TRP A 91 9.99 -4.31 -0.39
CA TRP A 91 9.54 -5.70 -0.42
C TRP A 91 9.22 -6.22 0.97
N ARG A 92 7.99 -6.70 1.16
CA ARG A 92 7.54 -7.33 2.42
C ARG A 92 7.67 -8.83 2.30
N PHE A 93 8.56 -9.40 3.11
CA PHE A 93 8.83 -10.83 3.22
C PHE A 93 7.99 -11.43 4.34
N ASN A 94 7.09 -12.33 4.01
CA ASN A 94 6.27 -13.05 5.00
C ASN A 94 7.10 -14.12 5.71
N ILE A 95 7.45 -13.88 6.98
CA ILE A 95 8.06 -14.87 7.85
C ILE A 95 6.97 -15.84 8.30
N GLY A 96 6.93 -17.02 7.75
CA GLY A 96 5.85 -17.98 7.92
C GLY A 96 5.77 -18.61 9.30
N ALA A 97 4.55 -18.88 9.72
CA ALA A 97 4.25 -19.51 11.01
C ALA A 97 4.27 -21.05 10.99
N GLY A 98 4.30 -21.69 9.82
CA GLY A 98 4.38 -23.16 9.69
C GLY A 98 3.04 -23.83 9.44
N SER A 99 2.04 -23.12 8.93
CA SER A 99 0.77 -23.77 8.55
C SER A 99 0.94 -24.81 7.45
N ALA A 100 1.95 -24.68 6.57
CA ALA A 100 2.30 -25.67 5.56
C ALA A 100 2.95 -26.92 6.18
N ASP A 101 3.55 -26.81 7.35
CA ASP A 101 4.22 -27.90 8.06
C ASP A 101 3.24 -28.78 8.87
N GLN A 102 1.98 -28.35 9.00
CA GLN A 102 0.93 -28.97 9.84
C GLN A 102 0.07 -30.00 9.10
N LYS A 103 0.56 -30.83 8.26
CA LYS A 103 -0.07 -32.02 7.62
C LYS A 103 -1.58 -32.22 7.92
N GLY A 104 -2.44 -31.26 7.55
CA GLY A 104 -3.91 -31.39 7.64
C GLY A 104 -4.58 -30.90 8.92
N GLU A 105 -3.86 -30.57 9.99
CA GLU A 105 -4.43 -30.03 11.25
C GLU A 105 -4.71 -28.52 11.21
N THR A 106 -4.30 -27.84 10.14
CA THR A 106 -4.58 -26.43 9.93
C THR A 106 -6.03 -26.20 9.47
N LYS A 107 -6.67 -25.13 9.91
CA LYS A 107 -7.97 -24.67 9.38
C LYS A 107 -7.83 -23.84 8.09
N ILE A 108 -6.67 -23.84 7.47
CA ILE A 108 -6.40 -23.17 6.21
C ILE A 108 -6.50 -24.21 5.09
N ASN A 109 -7.63 -24.23 4.39
CA ASN A 109 -7.93 -25.27 3.41
C ASN A 109 -7.10 -25.15 2.14
N ASP A 110 -6.81 -23.90 1.69
CA ASP A 110 -6.01 -23.67 0.49
C ASP A 110 -4.51 -23.74 0.80
N PRO A 111 -3.77 -24.72 0.24
CA PRO A 111 -2.33 -24.84 0.46
C PRO A 111 -1.54 -23.60 -0.03
N TRP A 112 -2.07 -22.86 -1.02
CA TRP A 112 -1.47 -21.61 -1.49
C TRP A 112 -1.55 -20.46 -0.48
N ARG A 113 -2.32 -20.59 0.58
CA ARG A 113 -2.42 -19.67 1.72
C ARG A 113 -1.66 -20.12 2.95
N ARG A 114 -0.89 -21.22 2.84
CA ARG A 114 -0.07 -21.74 3.92
C ARG A 114 1.38 -21.35 3.72
N THR A 115 2.11 -21.16 4.80
CA THR A 115 3.55 -20.88 4.77
C THR A 115 4.34 -21.88 5.58
N GLU A 116 5.59 -22.13 5.17
CA GLU A 116 6.56 -22.90 5.92
C GLU A 116 7.14 -22.08 7.08
N CYS A 117 7.65 -22.71 8.12
CA CYS A 117 8.36 -22.05 9.22
C CYS A 117 9.81 -22.50 9.29
N PHE A 118 10.72 -21.56 9.52
CA PHE A 118 12.13 -21.90 9.76
C PHE A 118 12.33 -22.65 11.09
N LEU A 119 11.59 -22.28 12.15
CA LEU A 119 11.62 -22.99 13.43
C LEU A 119 10.95 -24.36 13.30
N GLN A 120 11.62 -25.41 13.81
CA GLN A 120 11.13 -26.78 13.80
C GLN A 120 10.53 -27.17 15.17
N PRO A 121 9.74 -28.27 15.25
CA PRO A 121 9.11 -28.73 16.50
C PRO A 121 10.09 -29.03 17.64
N ASP A 122 11.33 -29.44 17.32
CA ASP A 122 12.38 -29.74 18.28
C ASP A 122 13.21 -28.53 18.74
N GLY A 123 12.82 -27.31 18.25
CA GLY A 123 13.48 -26.06 18.56
C GLY A 123 14.71 -25.76 17.68
N THR A 124 15.05 -26.61 16.74
CA THR A 124 16.08 -26.33 15.73
C THR A 124 15.53 -25.47 14.59
N TYR A 125 16.41 -25.01 13.70
CA TYR A 125 16.02 -24.23 12.53
C TYR A 125 16.36 -24.96 11.24
N ASN A 126 15.40 -24.99 10.31
CA ASN A 126 15.63 -25.44 8.94
C ASN A 126 15.65 -24.23 8.00
N TRP A 127 16.85 -23.84 7.61
CA TRP A 127 17.07 -22.66 6.77
C TRP A 127 16.84 -22.90 5.27
N GLU A 128 16.49 -24.12 4.85
CA GLU A 128 16.08 -24.41 3.49
C GLU A 128 14.60 -24.12 3.22
N LYS A 129 13.83 -23.84 4.27
CA LYS A 129 12.43 -23.44 4.18
C LYS A 129 12.24 -22.11 3.46
N GLN A 130 11.02 -21.86 2.99
CA GLN A 130 10.61 -20.66 2.26
C GLN A 130 11.49 -20.37 1.02
N ALA A 131 11.97 -21.40 0.34
CA ALA A 131 12.94 -21.28 -0.75
C ALA A 131 12.46 -20.39 -1.89
N GLY A 132 11.18 -20.48 -2.30
CA GLY A 132 10.60 -19.64 -3.35
C GLY A 132 10.49 -18.17 -2.95
N GLN A 133 10.09 -17.89 -1.71
CA GLN A 133 10.03 -16.52 -1.19
C GLN A 133 11.44 -15.92 -1.04
N ARG A 134 12.41 -16.69 -0.57
CA ARG A 134 13.82 -16.29 -0.49
C ARG A 134 14.40 -15.99 -1.88
N TRP A 135 13.99 -16.75 -2.90
CA TRP A 135 14.38 -16.46 -4.27
C TRP A 135 13.89 -15.08 -4.70
N PHE A 136 12.62 -14.72 -4.43
CA PHE A 136 12.08 -13.37 -4.72
C PHE A 136 12.78 -12.29 -3.91
N LEU A 137 13.15 -12.56 -2.66
CA LEU A 137 13.92 -11.65 -1.83
C LEU A 137 15.28 -11.30 -2.49
N GLN A 138 15.98 -12.32 -3.00
CA GLN A 138 17.24 -12.15 -3.76
C GLN A 138 17.00 -11.42 -5.09
N ALA A 139 15.96 -11.79 -5.83
CA ALA A 139 15.62 -11.16 -7.10
C ALA A 139 15.30 -9.66 -6.94
N ALA A 140 14.63 -9.29 -5.85
CA ALA A 140 14.34 -7.92 -5.47
C ALA A 140 15.65 -7.14 -5.21
N LYS A 141 16.55 -7.68 -4.38
CA LYS A 141 17.85 -7.07 -4.11
C LYS A 141 18.67 -6.86 -5.38
N GLN A 142 18.74 -7.87 -6.23
CA GLN A 142 19.51 -7.81 -7.50
C GLN A 142 18.99 -6.75 -8.46
N ARG A 143 17.70 -6.37 -8.34
CA ARG A 143 17.05 -5.33 -9.15
C ARG A 143 16.93 -3.98 -8.46
N GLY A 144 17.61 -3.79 -7.33
CA GLY A 144 17.75 -2.49 -6.68
C GLY A 144 16.63 -2.14 -5.70
N VAL A 145 15.93 -3.12 -5.14
CA VAL A 145 15.05 -2.87 -3.99
C VAL A 145 15.89 -2.51 -2.77
N GLU A 146 15.50 -1.45 -2.07
CA GLU A 146 16.29 -0.85 -0.97
C GLU A 146 15.67 -1.06 0.40
N CYS A 147 14.33 -1.18 0.49
CA CYS A 147 13.60 -1.37 1.74
C CYS A 147 13.06 -2.79 1.85
N PHE A 148 13.57 -3.55 2.82
CA PHE A 148 13.12 -4.90 3.11
C PHE A 148 12.42 -4.95 4.46
N VAL A 149 11.19 -5.48 4.48
CA VAL A 149 10.36 -5.63 5.69
C VAL A 149 10.09 -7.10 5.93
N GLY A 150 10.54 -7.63 7.07
CA GLY A 150 10.08 -8.94 7.54
C GLY A 150 8.78 -8.76 8.31
N PHE A 151 7.69 -9.44 7.92
CA PHE A 151 6.43 -9.37 8.65
C PHE A 151 5.88 -10.76 8.96
N VAL A 152 5.10 -10.87 10.02
CA VAL A 152 4.48 -12.13 10.43
C VAL A 152 2.97 -11.98 10.57
N ASN A 153 2.23 -12.96 10.04
CA ASN A 153 0.79 -13.05 10.28
C ASN A 153 0.47 -13.70 11.63
N SER A 154 1.29 -14.65 12.08
CA SER A 154 1.10 -15.41 13.33
C SER A 154 2.45 -15.84 13.92
N PRO A 155 2.56 -16.00 15.23
CA PRO A 155 3.69 -16.72 15.83
C PRO A 155 3.80 -18.15 15.28
N PRO A 156 5.04 -18.73 15.28
CA PRO A 156 5.24 -20.13 14.87
C PRO A 156 4.29 -21.07 15.58
N VAL A 157 3.71 -22.01 14.82
CA VAL A 157 2.72 -22.99 15.32
C VAL A 157 3.17 -23.75 16.57
N TRP A 158 4.48 -24.02 16.69
CA TRP A 158 5.09 -24.68 17.85
C TRP A 158 5.11 -23.85 19.12
N LEU A 159 4.84 -22.54 19.00
CA LEU A 159 4.80 -21.60 20.13
C LEU A 159 3.38 -21.20 20.51
N THR A 160 2.36 -21.48 19.67
CA THR A 160 0.99 -21.01 19.87
C THR A 160 0.22 -21.82 20.92
N LYS A 161 -0.83 -21.24 21.50
CA LYS A 161 -1.70 -21.85 22.51
C LYS A 161 -2.42 -23.10 21.99
N ASN A 162 -2.86 -23.04 20.72
CA ASN A 162 -3.67 -24.10 20.11
C ASN A 162 -2.89 -24.98 19.11
N GLY A 163 -1.58 -24.78 18.99
CA GLY A 163 -0.71 -25.51 18.04
C GLY A 163 -1.02 -25.21 16.56
N ARG A 164 -1.68 -24.11 16.25
CA ARG A 164 -2.03 -23.69 14.89
C ARG A 164 -1.57 -22.28 14.57
N ALA A 165 -1.42 -21.99 13.29
CA ALA A 165 -1.08 -20.66 12.78
C ALA A 165 -2.26 -19.68 12.72
N ASN A 166 -3.47 -20.15 13.03
CA ASN A 166 -4.65 -19.31 13.23
C ASN A 166 -5.18 -19.48 14.66
N SER A 167 -5.95 -18.52 15.12
CA SER A 167 -6.52 -18.54 16.46
C SER A 167 -7.84 -19.33 16.50
N ASP A 168 -8.34 -19.63 17.72
CA ASP A 168 -9.71 -20.15 17.90
C ASP A 168 -10.73 -19.00 18.05
N GLY A 169 -10.32 -17.77 17.79
CA GLY A 169 -11.05 -16.56 18.07
C GLY A 169 -10.67 -15.98 19.43
N GLY A 170 -11.25 -14.86 19.75
CA GLY A 170 -11.00 -14.15 21.00
C GLY A 170 -10.25 -12.83 20.80
N ASN A 171 -9.93 -12.20 21.93
CA ASN A 171 -9.45 -10.82 21.95
C ASN A 171 -7.99 -10.69 22.34
N SER A 172 -7.25 -11.80 22.45
CA SER A 172 -5.85 -11.81 22.86
C SER A 172 -5.01 -12.74 22.02
N MET A 173 -3.70 -12.53 22.05
CA MET A 173 -2.72 -13.28 21.26
C MET A 173 -2.89 -14.80 21.38
N ASN A 174 -2.71 -15.50 20.27
CA ASN A 174 -2.61 -16.98 20.24
C ASN A 174 -1.22 -17.46 20.68
N LEU A 175 -0.56 -16.72 21.56
CA LEU A 175 0.76 -17.02 22.11
C LEU A 175 0.68 -17.06 23.63
N PRO A 176 1.11 -18.16 24.29
CA PRO A 176 1.29 -18.17 25.74
C PRO A 176 2.30 -17.10 26.17
N LYS A 177 2.04 -16.38 27.27
CA LYS A 177 2.91 -15.29 27.71
C LYS A 177 4.35 -15.74 27.95
N GLU A 178 4.54 -16.94 28.45
CA GLU A 178 5.85 -17.59 28.66
C GLU A 178 6.64 -17.83 27.36
N ASN A 179 5.97 -17.85 26.20
CA ASN A 179 6.61 -17.99 24.90
C ASN A 179 6.95 -16.67 24.21
N LEU A 180 6.63 -15.53 24.82
CA LEU A 180 6.89 -14.19 24.23
C LEU A 180 8.37 -14.00 23.91
N ALA A 181 9.27 -14.34 24.84
CA ALA A 181 10.72 -14.25 24.64
C ALA A 181 11.21 -15.21 23.55
N LYS A 182 10.61 -16.41 23.41
CA LYS A 182 10.95 -17.34 22.33
C LYS A 182 10.53 -16.83 20.97
N PHE A 183 9.36 -16.18 20.89
CA PHE A 183 8.88 -15.58 19.65
C PHE A 183 9.77 -14.38 19.25
N SER A 184 10.14 -13.53 20.18
CA SER A 184 11.11 -12.45 19.96
C SER A 184 12.45 -12.98 19.46
N SER A 185 13.00 -14.01 20.11
CA SER A 185 14.24 -14.67 19.67
C SER A 185 14.12 -15.27 18.28
N PHE A 186 12.99 -15.87 17.93
CA PHE A 186 12.74 -16.40 16.59
C PHE A 186 12.86 -15.30 15.52
N LEU A 187 12.24 -14.13 15.73
CA LEU A 187 12.31 -13.01 14.80
C LEU A 187 13.75 -12.51 14.60
N VAL A 188 14.51 -12.39 15.69
CA VAL A 188 15.92 -11.99 15.65
C VAL A 188 16.76 -13.03 14.90
N GLU A 189 16.59 -14.33 15.18
CA GLU A 189 17.36 -15.39 14.52
C GLU A 189 17.04 -15.50 13.03
N VAL A 190 15.78 -15.34 12.62
CA VAL A 190 15.40 -15.27 11.19
C VAL A 190 16.09 -14.07 10.53
N THR A 191 16.04 -12.90 11.15
CA THR A 191 16.68 -11.69 10.60
C THR A 191 18.18 -11.85 10.44
N LYS A 192 18.87 -12.41 11.44
CA LYS A 192 20.31 -12.72 11.38
C LYS A 192 20.63 -13.70 10.26
N ASN A 193 19.84 -14.77 10.14
CA ASN A 193 20.11 -15.80 9.15
C ASN A 193 19.90 -15.28 7.71
N ILE A 194 18.83 -14.54 7.47
CA ILE A 194 18.58 -13.88 6.17
C ILE A 194 19.75 -12.93 5.85
N GLN A 195 20.24 -12.16 6.82
CA GLN A 195 21.41 -11.32 6.62
C GLN A 195 22.67 -12.13 6.27
N GLN A 196 22.90 -13.24 6.98
CA GLN A 196 24.09 -14.06 6.79
C GLN A 196 24.07 -14.86 5.49
N LYS A 197 22.90 -15.42 5.13
CA LYS A 197 22.74 -16.32 3.98
C LYS A 197 22.44 -15.56 2.69
N GLU A 198 21.54 -14.59 2.75
CA GLU A 198 21.08 -13.83 1.58
C GLU A 198 21.81 -12.48 1.44
N GLY A 199 22.56 -12.07 2.46
CA GLY A 199 23.19 -10.74 2.50
C GLY A 199 22.19 -9.61 2.56
N ILE A 200 20.96 -9.85 3.00
CA ILE A 200 19.86 -8.89 3.09
C ILE A 200 19.49 -8.70 4.54
N LEU A 201 19.61 -7.46 5.04
CA LEU A 201 19.08 -7.10 6.33
C LEU A 201 17.65 -6.57 6.15
N PHE A 202 16.70 -7.06 6.93
CA PHE A 202 15.41 -6.40 7.04
C PHE A 202 15.60 -5.03 7.69
N ASN A 203 15.23 -3.97 6.97
CA ASN A 203 15.22 -2.61 7.52
C ASN A 203 14.22 -2.53 8.68
N TYR A 204 13.11 -3.25 8.52
CA TYR A 204 12.03 -3.29 9.50
C TYR A 204 11.55 -4.72 9.76
N LEU A 205 11.13 -4.97 11.01
CA LEU A 205 10.34 -6.13 11.41
C LEU A 205 8.96 -5.64 11.85
N SER A 206 7.91 -6.21 11.25
CA SER A 206 6.53 -6.07 11.70
C SER A 206 6.13 -7.34 12.45
N PRO A 207 6.15 -7.32 13.80
CA PRO A 207 5.97 -8.54 14.60
C PRO A 207 4.52 -8.96 14.78
N VAL A 208 3.58 -8.12 14.38
CA VAL A 208 2.13 -8.39 14.41
C VAL A 208 1.49 -7.87 13.14
N ASN A 209 0.43 -8.53 12.68
CA ASN A 209 -0.36 -8.13 11.53
C ASN A 209 -1.84 -8.15 11.88
N GLU A 210 -2.55 -7.06 11.58
CA GLU A 210 -3.99 -6.90 11.76
C GLU A 210 -4.51 -7.41 13.11
N PRO A 211 -3.99 -6.91 14.22
CA PRO A 211 -4.28 -7.44 15.56
C PRO A 211 -5.74 -7.37 15.96
N GLN A 212 -6.58 -6.65 15.20
CA GLN A 212 -7.99 -6.43 15.48
C GLN A 212 -8.89 -7.60 15.06
N TRP A 213 -8.40 -8.51 14.20
CA TRP A 213 -9.22 -9.60 13.68
C TRP A 213 -9.10 -10.86 14.54
N ASP A 214 -10.14 -11.69 14.51
CA ASP A 214 -10.20 -12.93 15.29
C ASP A 214 -9.36 -14.07 14.71
N TRP A 215 -9.06 -14.05 13.42
CA TRP A 215 -8.21 -15.00 12.70
C TRP A 215 -8.54 -16.49 12.93
N LYS A 216 -9.82 -16.85 12.80
CA LYS A 216 -10.30 -18.21 13.11
C LYS A 216 -9.95 -19.25 12.07
N ASP A 217 -9.81 -18.84 10.81
CA ASP A 217 -9.56 -19.72 9.66
C ASP A 217 -9.02 -18.92 8.45
N GLY A 218 -8.88 -19.62 7.31
CA GLY A 218 -8.63 -19.03 6.00
C GLY A 218 -7.19 -18.62 5.73
N GLN A 219 -6.45 -18.21 6.73
CA GLN A 219 -5.02 -17.84 6.65
C GLN A 219 -4.36 -17.86 8.03
N GLU A 220 -3.04 -17.68 8.07
CA GLU A 220 -2.31 -17.44 9.31
C GLU A 220 -2.72 -16.11 9.91
N GLY A 221 -2.82 -16.04 11.24
CA GLY A 221 -3.15 -14.82 11.95
C GLY A 221 -3.32 -15.01 13.45
N SER A 222 -3.11 -13.95 14.21
CA SER A 222 -3.30 -13.90 15.66
C SER A 222 -3.86 -12.55 16.06
N PRO A 223 -4.94 -12.51 16.88
CA PRO A 223 -5.36 -11.27 17.53
C PRO A 223 -4.33 -10.83 18.57
N TRP A 224 -4.26 -9.52 18.85
CA TRP A 224 -3.38 -8.94 19.88
C TRP A 224 -4.06 -7.73 20.52
N THR A 225 -3.91 -7.58 21.84
CA THR A 225 -4.24 -6.31 22.52
C THR A 225 -3.05 -5.33 22.43
N ASN A 226 -3.32 -4.04 22.64
CA ASN A 226 -2.28 -3.01 22.67
C ASN A 226 -1.22 -3.30 23.74
N LEU A 227 -1.64 -3.82 24.92
CA LEU A 227 -0.71 -4.22 25.98
C LEU A 227 0.22 -5.36 25.52
N GLU A 228 -0.34 -6.41 24.90
CA GLU A 228 0.44 -7.55 24.41
C GLU A 228 1.43 -7.13 23.31
N ILE A 229 1.02 -6.23 22.41
CA ILE A 229 1.91 -5.63 21.40
C ILE A 229 3.04 -4.85 22.07
N ALA A 230 2.73 -4.03 23.09
CA ALA A 230 3.73 -3.25 23.79
C ALA A 230 4.73 -4.15 24.54
N GLU A 231 4.26 -5.22 25.20
CA GLU A 231 5.13 -6.21 25.85
C GLU A 231 6.07 -6.90 24.85
N LEU A 232 5.54 -7.30 23.68
CA LEU A 232 6.34 -7.91 22.61
C LEU A 232 7.39 -6.93 22.08
N CYS A 233 7.01 -5.68 21.79
CA CYS A 233 7.93 -4.68 21.25
C CYS A 233 9.06 -4.32 22.23
N ARG A 234 8.77 -4.26 23.53
CA ARG A 234 9.80 -4.07 24.57
C ARG A 234 10.78 -5.25 24.61
N GLN A 235 10.27 -6.48 24.53
CA GLN A 235 11.13 -7.66 24.51
C GLN A 235 11.97 -7.71 23.23
N LEU A 236 11.34 -7.51 22.05
CA LEU A 236 12.00 -7.54 20.75
C LEU A 236 13.04 -6.43 20.61
N GLY A 237 12.75 -5.21 21.10
CA GLY A 237 13.71 -4.10 21.13
C GLY A 237 14.97 -4.47 21.91
N ASN A 238 14.82 -5.03 23.12
CA ASN A 238 15.95 -5.51 23.90
C ASN A 238 16.78 -6.60 23.18
N ASP A 239 16.12 -7.51 22.48
CA ASP A 239 16.79 -8.61 21.78
C ASP A 239 17.49 -8.12 20.51
N LEU A 240 16.88 -7.19 19.76
CA LEU A 240 17.52 -6.51 18.61
C LEU A 240 18.77 -5.74 19.06
N GLN A 241 18.67 -4.95 20.13
CA GLN A 241 19.81 -4.21 20.69
C GLN A 241 20.97 -5.15 21.04
N LYS A 242 20.69 -6.25 21.77
CA LYS A 242 21.70 -7.28 22.11
C LYS A 242 22.30 -7.96 20.90
N SER A 243 21.53 -8.10 19.82
CA SER A 243 21.98 -8.75 18.60
C SER A 243 22.92 -7.89 17.75
N GLY A 244 22.94 -6.57 17.95
CA GLY A 244 23.66 -5.61 17.13
C GLY A 244 23.07 -5.37 15.74
N LEU A 245 21.86 -5.84 15.46
CA LEU A 245 21.14 -5.59 14.20
C LEU A 245 20.61 -4.15 14.20
N SER A 246 20.72 -3.48 13.06
CA SER A 246 20.16 -2.12 12.86
C SER A 246 18.68 -2.12 12.45
N THR A 247 18.06 -3.29 12.40
CA THR A 247 16.64 -3.48 12.10
C THR A 247 15.76 -2.75 13.10
N LYS A 248 14.72 -2.05 12.60
CA LYS A 248 13.73 -1.37 13.44
C LYS A 248 12.41 -2.15 13.50
N ILE A 249 11.68 -2.00 14.58
CA ILE A 249 10.34 -2.56 14.75
C ILE A 249 9.34 -1.59 14.09
N SER A 250 8.56 -2.06 13.14
CA SER A 250 7.40 -1.36 12.57
C SER A 250 6.13 -1.86 13.23
N ILE A 251 5.25 -0.98 13.65
CA ILE A 251 3.95 -1.28 14.27
C ILE A 251 2.85 -0.44 13.63
N THR A 252 1.61 -0.91 13.59
CA THR A 252 1.08 -2.19 14.06
C THR A 252 0.54 -3.04 12.93
N ASP A 253 0.61 -2.57 11.68
CA ASP A 253 -0.12 -3.14 10.56
C ASP A 253 -1.61 -3.31 10.92
N ALA A 254 -2.23 -2.21 11.41
CA ALA A 254 -3.63 -2.21 11.85
C ALA A 254 -4.56 -2.60 10.70
N GLY A 255 -5.49 -3.52 10.91
CA GLY A 255 -6.34 -4.07 9.85
C GLY A 255 -7.29 -3.08 9.18
N GLN A 256 -7.46 -1.90 9.75
CA GLN A 256 -8.15 -0.73 9.17
C GLN A 256 -7.54 0.55 9.73
N LEU A 257 -7.46 1.60 8.93
CA LEU A 257 -6.92 2.90 9.35
C LEU A 257 -7.64 3.53 10.54
N ASN A 258 -8.94 3.30 10.69
CA ASN A 258 -9.70 3.84 11.82
C ASN A 258 -9.25 3.29 13.18
N HIS A 259 -8.69 2.09 13.25
CA HIS A 259 -8.13 1.56 14.51
C HIS A 259 -6.92 2.37 15.03
N LEU A 260 -6.29 3.14 14.16
CA LEU A 260 -5.17 4.00 14.55
C LEU A 260 -5.63 5.19 15.41
N TYR A 261 -6.82 5.74 15.16
CA TYR A 261 -7.33 6.95 15.83
C TYR A 261 -8.64 6.78 16.60
N ASP A 262 -9.34 5.64 16.41
CA ASP A 262 -10.62 5.34 17.05
C ASP A 262 -10.54 4.01 17.82
N ARG A 263 -11.49 3.81 18.73
CA ARG A 263 -11.60 2.55 19.49
C ARG A 263 -11.86 1.33 18.61
N GLY A 264 -12.44 1.51 17.42
CA GLY A 264 -12.94 0.41 16.63
C GLY A 264 -13.97 -0.42 17.40
N ASN A 265 -13.92 -1.73 17.22
CA ASN A 265 -14.80 -2.68 17.92
C ASN A 265 -14.34 -2.96 19.37
N ASP A 266 -13.08 -2.74 19.70
CA ASP A 266 -12.48 -2.99 21.02
C ASP A 266 -11.43 -1.93 21.34
N ALA A 267 -11.64 -1.18 22.41
CA ALA A 267 -10.70 -0.13 22.86
C ALA A 267 -9.29 -0.67 23.18
N ASN A 268 -9.18 -1.94 23.59
CA ASN A 268 -7.88 -2.56 23.88
C ASN A 268 -7.08 -2.87 22.60
N ARG A 269 -7.66 -2.67 21.41
CA ARG A 269 -7.04 -2.90 20.09
C ARG A 269 -7.14 -1.68 19.16
N GLY A 270 -7.78 -0.60 19.63
CA GLY A 270 -7.91 0.67 18.92
C GLY A 270 -7.03 1.78 19.51
N PHE A 271 -7.23 3.02 19.05
CA PHE A 271 -6.49 4.21 19.47
C PHE A 271 -4.97 4.08 19.39
N GLN A 272 -4.44 3.31 18.44
CA GLN A 272 -3.06 2.82 18.46
C GLN A 272 -2.02 3.93 18.35
N ILE A 273 -2.33 5.06 17.73
CA ILE A 273 -1.45 6.24 17.73
C ILE A 273 -1.25 6.73 19.17
N ARG A 274 -2.33 6.91 19.95
CA ARG A 274 -2.25 7.35 21.35
C ARG A 274 -1.57 6.30 22.24
N GLU A 275 -1.96 5.04 22.05
CA GLU A 275 -1.45 3.94 22.86
C GLU A 275 0.08 3.82 22.74
N PHE A 276 0.64 3.93 21.55
CA PHE A 276 2.05 3.65 21.35
C PHE A 276 2.95 4.89 21.26
N PHE A 277 2.40 6.06 20.92
CA PHE A 277 3.19 7.28 20.72
C PHE A 277 2.83 8.44 21.65
N SER A 278 1.77 8.36 22.46
CA SER A 278 1.53 9.33 23.54
C SER A 278 2.38 9.02 24.77
N LYS A 279 3.18 9.99 25.24
CA LYS A 279 4.02 9.86 26.44
C LYS A 279 3.24 9.59 27.73
N GLN A 280 1.92 9.81 27.73
CA GLN A 280 1.02 9.54 28.85
C GLN A 280 0.49 8.10 28.88
N SER A 281 0.68 7.34 27.81
CA SER A 281 0.21 5.95 27.72
C SER A 281 1.15 5.00 28.48
N GLU A 282 0.56 4.01 29.17
CA GLU A 282 1.31 2.90 29.77
C GLU A 282 1.94 1.99 28.70
N ASN A 283 1.38 2.02 27.48
CA ASN A 283 1.84 1.26 26.32
C ASN A 283 2.84 2.05 25.45
N TYR A 284 3.31 3.23 25.90
CA TYR A 284 4.23 4.07 25.15
C TYR A 284 5.48 3.32 24.71
N LEU A 285 5.82 3.43 23.43
CA LEU A 285 6.95 2.76 22.78
C LEU A 285 7.95 3.74 22.13
N GLY A 286 7.62 5.02 22.03
CA GLY A 286 8.47 6.02 21.40
C GLY A 286 9.80 6.30 22.12
N ASN A 287 10.02 5.72 23.30
CA ASN A 287 11.27 5.76 24.03
C ASN A 287 12.19 4.56 23.78
N ILE A 288 11.77 3.61 22.93
CA ILE A 288 12.56 2.42 22.57
C ILE A 288 13.30 2.71 21.26
N PRO A 289 14.64 2.80 21.26
CA PRO A 289 15.39 3.17 20.06
C PRO A 289 15.19 2.24 18.87
N GLU A 290 14.85 0.96 19.11
CA GLU A 290 14.61 -0.05 18.08
C GLU A 290 13.21 0.06 17.47
N VAL A 291 12.26 0.76 18.08
CA VAL A 291 10.95 1.04 17.48
C VAL A 291 11.08 2.20 16.49
N ALA A 292 10.63 2.00 15.28
CA ALA A 292 10.61 3.05 14.27
C ALA A 292 9.61 4.15 14.68
N HIS A 293 9.98 5.43 14.45
CA HIS A 293 9.09 6.55 14.70
C HIS A 293 8.03 6.68 13.60
N LYS A 294 7.29 5.61 13.41
CA LYS A 294 6.24 5.51 12.40
C LYS A 294 5.15 4.52 12.81
N ILE A 295 3.94 4.78 12.34
CA ILE A 295 2.77 3.91 12.55
C ILE A 295 2.32 3.34 11.21
N ALA A 296 2.04 2.03 11.17
CA ALA A 296 1.61 1.32 9.97
C ALA A 296 0.14 0.87 10.09
N GLY A 297 -0.59 0.93 8.99
CA GLY A 297 -1.97 0.46 8.92
C GLY A 297 -2.44 0.21 7.49
N HIS A 298 -3.52 -0.57 7.39
CA HIS A 298 -4.09 -1.06 6.15
C HIS A 298 -5.31 -0.24 5.73
N SER A 299 -5.48 -0.02 4.44
CA SER A 299 -6.59 0.77 3.90
C SER A 299 -7.90 -0.01 3.70
N TYR A 300 -7.97 -1.27 4.16
CA TYR A 300 -9.17 -2.12 4.03
C TYR A 300 -10.41 -1.48 4.65
N PHE A 301 -11.55 -1.63 3.96
CA PHE A 301 -12.88 -1.15 4.38
C PHE A 301 -12.97 0.36 4.67
N THR A 302 -11.98 1.12 4.25
CA THR A 302 -11.91 2.59 4.42
C THR A 302 -11.88 3.33 3.07
N THR A 303 -12.27 2.63 2.00
CA THR A 303 -12.21 3.10 0.60
C THR A 303 -13.57 3.04 -0.10
N THR A 304 -14.67 2.94 0.66
CA THR A 304 -16.03 2.69 0.16
C THR A 304 -16.43 3.68 -0.94
N ASN A 305 -16.15 4.97 -0.75
CA ASN A 305 -16.33 6.04 -1.75
C ASN A 305 -15.38 7.20 -1.44
N ASP A 306 -15.30 8.18 -2.33
CA ASP A 306 -14.37 9.32 -2.21
C ASP A 306 -14.56 10.12 -0.91
N LYS A 307 -15.79 10.20 -0.39
CA LYS A 307 -16.07 10.88 0.88
C LYS A 307 -15.47 10.12 2.07
N VAL A 308 -15.76 8.83 2.20
CA VAL A 308 -15.21 7.97 3.27
C VAL A 308 -13.70 7.91 3.16
N LEU A 309 -13.19 7.75 1.94
CA LEU A 309 -11.76 7.73 1.64
C LEU A 309 -11.05 8.98 2.20
N SER A 310 -11.58 10.17 1.93
CA SER A 310 -11.01 11.43 2.40
C SER A 310 -11.20 11.64 3.90
N GLU A 311 -12.41 11.38 4.45
CA GLU A 311 -12.71 11.58 5.87
C GLU A 311 -11.82 10.74 6.79
N VAL A 312 -11.59 9.46 6.45
CA VAL A 312 -10.75 8.56 7.25
C VAL A 312 -9.31 9.06 7.28
N ARG A 313 -8.74 9.47 6.12
CA ARG A 313 -7.36 9.99 6.02
C ARG A 313 -7.20 11.31 6.75
N THR A 314 -8.19 12.21 6.67
CA THR A 314 -8.19 13.46 7.42
C THR A 314 -8.19 13.22 8.93
N LYS A 315 -9.01 12.28 9.43
CA LYS A 315 -9.02 11.95 10.86
C LYS A 315 -7.70 11.34 11.32
N LEU A 316 -7.10 10.49 10.49
CA LEU A 316 -5.79 9.89 10.76
C LEU A 316 -4.70 10.97 10.86
N SER A 317 -4.61 11.85 9.86
CA SER A 317 -3.64 12.95 9.83
C SER A 317 -3.81 13.88 11.04
N ASN A 318 -5.06 14.24 11.39
CA ASN A 318 -5.36 15.06 12.56
C ASN A 318 -4.95 14.40 13.88
N GLU A 319 -5.09 13.07 14.01
CA GLU A 319 -4.68 12.37 15.22
C GLU A 319 -3.16 12.29 15.32
N ILE A 320 -2.46 12.08 14.21
CA ILE A 320 -0.98 12.16 14.18
C ILE A 320 -0.52 13.55 14.60
N GLU A 321 -1.04 14.60 13.98
CA GLU A 321 -0.69 15.99 14.33
C GLU A 321 -0.92 16.32 15.81
N LYS A 322 -1.99 15.76 16.38
CA LYS A 322 -2.35 15.98 17.79
C LYS A 322 -1.45 15.25 18.77
N VAL A 323 -1.05 14.01 18.47
CA VAL A 323 -0.31 13.13 19.40
C VAL A 323 1.18 13.30 19.25
N ASP A 324 1.66 13.28 18.01
CA ASP A 324 3.07 13.44 17.67
C ASP A 324 3.20 13.89 16.21
N PRO A 325 3.36 15.20 15.93
CA PRO A 325 3.40 15.75 14.56
C PRO A 325 4.56 15.24 13.70
N GLU A 326 5.58 14.63 14.31
CA GLU A 326 6.73 14.06 13.60
C GLU A 326 6.56 12.57 13.33
N LEU A 327 5.47 11.95 13.81
CA LEU A 327 5.18 10.54 13.59
C LEU A 327 4.83 10.30 12.12
N GLU A 328 5.62 9.48 11.46
CA GLU A 328 5.37 9.09 10.07
C GLU A 328 4.26 8.03 9.97
N PHE A 329 3.55 8.04 8.84
CA PHE A 329 2.53 7.04 8.54
C PHE A 329 2.92 6.19 7.33
N TRP A 330 2.80 4.86 7.45
CA TRP A 330 2.90 3.90 6.36
C TRP A 330 1.52 3.29 6.06
N MET A 331 1.04 3.46 4.83
CA MET A 331 0.00 2.61 4.29
C MET A 331 0.64 1.29 3.85
N SER A 332 0.71 0.34 4.78
CA SER A 332 1.57 -0.84 4.68
C SER A 332 0.93 -2.03 3.99
N GLU A 333 -0.40 -1.97 3.72
CA GLU A 333 -1.06 -3.04 2.98
C GLU A 333 -2.43 -2.60 2.44
N TYR A 334 -2.71 -2.95 1.19
CA TYR A 334 -4.03 -2.81 0.60
C TYR A 334 -4.23 -3.77 -0.58
N CYS A 335 -5.43 -4.30 -0.71
CA CYS A 335 -6.05 -4.78 -1.94
C CYS A 335 -7.55 -4.51 -1.86
N ILE A 336 -8.31 -4.79 -2.92
CA ILE A 336 -9.74 -4.51 -2.93
C ILE A 336 -10.47 -5.66 -2.24
N LEU A 337 -10.84 -5.46 -0.97
CA LEU A 337 -11.70 -6.35 -0.20
C LEU A 337 -13.10 -5.75 -0.04
N GLY A 338 -14.11 -6.61 -0.08
CA GLY A 338 -15.48 -6.21 0.17
C GLY A 338 -16.15 -5.47 -0.99
N ASP A 339 -17.18 -4.72 -0.64
CA ASP A 339 -17.97 -3.90 -1.56
C ASP A 339 -17.66 -2.41 -1.31
N ASN A 340 -17.24 -1.70 -2.35
CA ASN A 340 -16.95 -0.28 -2.34
C ASN A 340 -17.95 0.43 -3.27
N ASP A 341 -19.17 0.67 -2.78
CA ASP A 341 -20.29 1.25 -3.54
C ASP A 341 -20.51 0.54 -4.90
N GLY A 342 -20.53 -0.81 -4.87
CA GLY A 342 -20.69 -1.66 -6.05
C GLY A 342 -19.38 -2.15 -6.68
N PHE A 343 -18.23 -1.58 -6.33
CA PHE A 343 -16.93 -2.04 -6.79
C PHE A 343 -16.38 -3.16 -5.88
N LYS A 344 -16.51 -4.41 -6.31
CA LYS A 344 -16.23 -5.60 -5.50
C LYS A 344 -14.85 -6.17 -5.77
N GLY A 345 -14.25 -6.82 -4.74
CA GLY A 345 -12.98 -7.51 -4.85
C GLY A 345 -13.02 -8.78 -5.70
N ASN A 346 -14.17 -9.47 -5.76
CA ASN A 346 -14.34 -10.69 -6.56
C ASN A 346 -14.21 -10.42 -8.06
N GLY A 347 -13.66 -11.40 -8.77
CA GLY A 347 -13.40 -11.32 -10.20
C GLY A 347 -12.08 -10.60 -10.49
N ARG A 348 -11.12 -11.31 -11.09
CA ARG A 348 -9.87 -10.73 -11.56
C ARG A 348 -10.17 -9.63 -12.58
N ASP A 349 -9.53 -8.48 -12.44
CA ASP A 349 -9.57 -7.40 -13.41
C ASP A 349 -8.14 -7.02 -13.82
N LEU A 350 -7.86 -7.12 -15.11
CA LEU A 350 -6.57 -6.73 -15.69
C LEU A 350 -6.64 -5.33 -16.33
N GLY A 351 -7.81 -4.68 -16.34
CA GLY A 351 -8.10 -3.44 -17.04
C GLY A 351 -7.91 -2.16 -16.20
N MET A 352 -8.36 -1.05 -16.77
CA MET A 352 -8.17 0.28 -16.16
C MET A 352 -9.14 0.58 -15.01
N GLU A 353 -10.25 -0.13 -14.87
CA GLU A 353 -11.23 0.16 -13.82
C GLU A 353 -10.61 0.01 -12.42
N THR A 354 -10.01 -1.15 -12.14
CA THR A 354 -9.27 -1.39 -10.88
C THR A 354 -8.07 -0.45 -10.75
N ALA A 355 -7.35 -0.19 -11.83
CA ALA A 355 -6.17 0.68 -11.84
C ALA A 355 -6.51 2.11 -11.42
N LEU A 356 -7.58 2.70 -11.97
CA LEU A 356 -8.03 4.06 -11.63
C LEU A 356 -8.60 4.16 -10.21
N PHE A 357 -9.33 3.12 -9.78
CA PHE A 357 -9.83 3.05 -8.40
C PHE A 357 -8.65 3.09 -7.41
N VAL A 358 -7.66 2.23 -7.59
CA VAL A 358 -6.50 2.15 -6.70
C VAL A 358 -5.60 3.38 -6.82
N ALA A 359 -5.42 3.95 -8.02
CA ALA A 359 -4.67 5.20 -8.18
C ALA A 359 -5.29 6.38 -7.39
N ASN A 360 -6.63 6.42 -7.26
CA ASN A 360 -7.31 7.38 -6.40
C ASN A 360 -7.04 7.11 -4.90
N VAL A 361 -6.96 5.86 -4.48
CA VAL A 361 -6.58 5.50 -3.10
C VAL A 361 -5.14 5.91 -2.83
N ILE A 362 -4.19 5.56 -3.72
CA ILE A 362 -2.77 5.98 -3.61
C ILE A 362 -2.66 7.50 -3.47
N HIS A 363 -3.32 8.23 -4.39
CA HIS A 363 -3.31 9.68 -4.34
C HIS A 363 -3.78 10.23 -2.99
N THR A 364 -4.90 9.70 -2.47
CA THR A 364 -5.49 10.21 -1.23
C THR A 364 -4.65 9.83 0.00
N ASP A 365 -4.08 8.62 0.03
CA ASP A 365 -3.15 8.21 1.08
C ASP A 365 -1.90 9.12 1.11
N LEU A 366 -1.33 9.44 -0.07
CA LEU A 366 -0.15 10.29 -0.17
C LEU A 366 -0.43 11.77 0.14
N THR A 367 -1.62 12.29 -0.24
CA THR A 367 -1.87 13.75 -0.18
C THR A 367 -2.69 14.18 1.02
N VAL A 368 -3.53 13.32 1.59
CA VAL A 368 -4.38 13.61 2.75
C VAL A 368 -3.84 12.98 4.03
N ALA A 369 -3.46 11.69 4.00
CA ALA A 369 -2.86 11.04 5.15
C ALA A 369 -1.35 11.29 5.26
N ASN A 370 -0.71 11.91 4.28
CA ASN A 370 0.74 12.10 4.19
C ASN A 370 1.53 10.80 4.34
N ALA A 371 1.05 9.71 3.72
CA ALA A 371 1.72 8.42 3.77
C ALA A 371 3.15 8.52 3.21
N CYS A 372 4.13 8.02 3.97
CA CYS A 372 5.54 7.94 3.58
C CYS A 372 5.85 6.68 2.79
N ALA A 373 5.03 5.62 2.92
CA ALA A 373 5.11 4.40 2.12
C ALA A 373 3.73 3.98 1.65
N TRP A 374 3.69 3.27 0.51
CA TRP A 374 2.47 2.66 0.01
C TRP A 374 2.75 1.26 -0.51
N GLN A 375 2.08 0.24 0.05
CA GLN A 375 2.39 -1.16 -0.22
C GLN A 375 1.13 -1.95 -0.57
N TRP A 376 1.23 -2.71 -1.66
CA TRP A 376 0.16 -3.59 -2.13
C TRP A 376 0.20 -4.96 -1.43
N TRP A 377 -0.97 -5.61 -1.24
CA TRP A 377 -1.05 -6.88 -0.54
C TRP A 377 -0.32 -8.00 -1.28
N LEU A 378 -0.83 -8.47 -2.44
CA LEU A 378 -0.20 -9.56 -3.16
C LEU A 378 0.57 -9.05 -4.39
N ALA A 379 1.88 -9.16 -4.38
CA ALA A 379 2.67 -8.92 -5.58
C ALA A 379 2.28 -9.90 -6.71
N VAL A 380 2.04 -11.17 -6.35
CA VAL A 380 1.69 -12.26 -7.27
C VAL A 380 0.43 -12.98 -6.78
N SER A 381 -0.61 -13.06 -7.61
CA SER A 381 -1.86 -13.73 -7.27
C SER A 381 -2.28 -14.79 -8.30
N PRO A 382 -2.68 -15.99 -7.87
CA PRO A 382 -3.30 -17.00 -8.72
C PRO A 382 -4.83 -16.94 -8.67
N TYR A 383 -5.42 -15.97 -7.96
CA TYR A 383 -6.84 -15.96 -7.62
C TYR A 383 -7.68 -15.18 -8.64
N ASP A 384 -8.96 -15.53 -8.71
CA ASP A 384 -9.97 -14.73 -9.40
C ASP A 384 -10.51 -13.64 -8.46
N PHE A 385 -9.61 -12.71 -8.11
CA PHE A 385 -9.84 -11.63 -7.17
C PHE A 385 -9.00 -10.40 -7.53
N LYS A 386 -9.38 -9.20 -7.10
CA LYS A 386 -8.65 -7.95 -7.36
C LYS A 386 -7.55 -7.71 -6.31
N ASP A 387 -6.65 -8.69 -6.14
CA ASP A 387 -5.63 -8.69 -5.11
C ASP A 387 -4.18 -8.74 -5.62
N GLY A 388 -3.96 -9.05 -6.90
CA GLY A 388 -2.64 -9.19 -7.50
C GLY A 388 -2.18 -7.97 -8.32
N LEU A 389 -0.87 -7.70 -8.29
CA LEU A 389 -0.23 -6.86 -9.31
C LEU A 389 0.05 -7.67 -10.57
N VAL A 390 0.70 -8.82 -10.40
CA VAL A 390 0.93 -9.82 -11.43
C VAL A 390 0.06 -11.03 -11.14
N TYR A 391 -0.69 -11.49 -12.13
CA TYR A 391 -1.48 -12.71 -11.99
C TYR A 391 -0.78 -13.88 -12.66
N ILE A 392 -0.97 -15.07 -12.09
CA ILE A 392 -0.38 -16.31 -12.59
C ILE A 392 -1.42 -17.44 -12.61
N ASP A 393 -1.15 -18.47 -13.37
CA ASP A 393 -1.89 -19.72 -13.23
C ASP A 393 -1.61 -20.36 -11.87
N LYS A 394 -2.62 -20.97 -11.24
CA LYS A 394 -2.47 -21.66 -9.96
C LYS A 394 -1.81 -23.03 -10.17
N SER A 395 -0.52 -23.01 -10.44
CA SER A 395 0.33 -24.16 -10.75
C SER A 395 1.65 -24.08 -9.99
N GLU A 396 2.13 -25.22 -9.50
CA GLU A 396 3.40 -25.30 -8.75
C GLU A 396 4.65 -25.32 -9.64
N THR A 397 4.48 -25.65 -10.93
CA THR A 397 5.61 -25.99 -11.82
C THR A 397 5.80 -25.02 -13.00
N GLY A 398 5.00 -23.96 -13.07
CA GLY A 398 5.02 -23.00 -14.17
C GLY A 398 3.63 -22.77 -14.75
N GLY A 399 3.45 -21.70 -15.51
CA GLY A 399 2.17 -21.32 -16.10
C GLY A 399 2.22 -19.98 -16.84
N ASN A 400 1.06 -19.46 -17.20
CA ASN A 400 0.96 -18.15 -17.80
C ASN A 400 1.16 -17.04 -16.76
N ILE A 401 1.65 -15.91 -17.23
CA ILE A 401 1.89 -14.69 -16.43
C ILE A 401 1.11 -13.56 -17.10
N TYR A 402 0.29 -12.88 -16.32
CA TYR A 402 -0.57 -11.79 -16.78
C TYR A 402 -0.24 -10.53 -15.96
N ASP A 403 0.22 -9.49 -16.61
CA ASP A 403 0.35 -8.17 -16.00
C ASP A 403 -1.00 -7.44 -16.01
N SER A 404 -1.28 -6.68 -14.98
CA SER A 404 -2.52 -5.91 -14.86
C SER A 404 -2.27 -4.43 -15.12
N LYS A 405 -3.31 -3.67 -15.49
CA LYS A 405 -3.22 -2.20 -15.52
C LYS A 405 -2.96 -1.62 -14.13
N LEU A 406 -3.38 -2.34 -13.07
CA LEU A 406 -3.05 -1.99 -11.70
C LEU A 406 -1.54 -2.02 -11.41
N LEU A 407 -0.81 -3.04 -11.91
CA LEU A 407 0.66 -3.06 -11.84
C LEU A 407 1.24 -1.76 -12.40
N TRP A 408 0.83 -1.40 -13.63
CA TRP A 408 1.36 -0.23 -14.32
C TRP A 408 0.89 1.09 -13.70
N ALA A 409 -0.32 1.14 -13.10
CA ALA A 409 -0.81 2.28 -12.33
C ALA A 409 0.05 2.52 -11.08
N LEU A 410 0.40 1.46 -10.34
CA LEU A 410 1.38 1.58 -9.25
C LEU A 410 2.75 1.99 -9.79
N GLY A 411 3.12 1.51 -10.96
CA GLY A 411 4.35 1.89 -11.68
C GLY A 411 4.43 3.37 -12.02
N ASN A 412 3.30 4.05 -12.25
CA ASN A 412 3.26 5.51 -12.41
C ASN A 412 3.78 6.26 -11.16
N TYR A 413 3.78 5.63 -10.00
CA TYR A 413 4.36 6.16 -8.77
C TYR A 413 5.73 5.54 -8.50
N SER A 414 5.79 4.22 -8.31
CA SER A 414 6.95 3.50 -7.76
C SER A 414 8.23 3.64 -8.59
N ARG A 415 8.10 3.66 -9.92
CA ARG A 415 9.25 3.72 -10.83
C ARG A 415 9.94 5.09 -10.81
N PHE A 416 9.16 6.14 -10.61
CA PHE A 416 9.63 7.52 -10.80
C PHE A 416 9.84 8.27 -9.49
N ILE A 417 9.07 7.95 -8.45
CA ILE A 417 9.20 8.54 -7.12
C ILE A 417 10.07 7.59 -6.29
N ARG A 418 11.33 7.97 -6.08
CA ARG A 418 12.29 7.09 -5.43
C ARG A 418 12.39 7.37 -3.92
N PRO A 419 12.93 6.41 -3.12
CA PRO A 419 13.22 6.65 -1.71
C PRO A 419 13.96 7.97 -1.50
N GLY A 420 13.59 8.74 -0.48
CA GLY A 420 14.13 10.09 -0.23
C GLY A 420 13.41 11.22 -0.98
N ALA A 421 12.52 10.92 -1.94
CA ALA A 421 11.72 11.94 -2.61
C ALA A 421 10.82 12.68 -1.62
N LYS A 422 10.72 14.01 -1.76
CA LYS A 422 9.79 14.83 -0.97
C LYS A 422 8.54 15.13 -1.79
N ARG A 423 7.36 14.91 -1.19
CA ARG A 423 6.12 15.44 -1.80
C ARG A 423 6.16 16.97 -1.76
N ILE A 424 5.78 17.61 -2.84
CA ILE A 424 5.75 19.08 -3.00
C ILE A 424 4.34 19.55 -3.31
N SER A 425 4.09 20.86 -3.18
CA SER A 425 2.77 21.44 -3.47
C SER A 425 2.41 21.29 -4.95
N ALA A 426 1.19 20.84 -5.18
CA ALA A 426 0.54 20.79 -6.48
C ALA A 426 -0.91 21.26 -6.29
N GLU A 427 -1.24 22.43 -6.79
CA GLU A 427 -2.56 23.04 -6.66
C GLU A 427 -3.31 22.99 -7.99
N VAL A 428 -4.56 22.59 -7.93
CA VAL A 428 -5.45 22.49 -9.10
C VAL A 428 -6.82 23.04 -8.73
N GLN A 429 -7.54 23.58 -9.72
CA GLN A 429 -8.95 23.93 -9.54
C GLN A 429 -9.76 22.67 -9.20
N GLU A 430 -10.74 22.78 -8.31
CA GLU A 430 -11.57 21.67 -7.89
C GLU A 430 -12.13 20.88 -9.08
N ASN A 431 -11.61 19.67 -9.24
CA ASN A 431 -12.12 18.67 -10.15
C ASN A 431 -11.98 17.32 -9.45
N PRO A 432 -13.07 16.73 -8.92
CA PRO A 432 -12.99 15.52 -8.11
C PRO A 432 -12.42 14.31 -8.86
N ASP A 433 -12.53 14.29 -10.18
CA ASP A 433 -12.07 13.20 -11.03
C ASP A 433 -10.68 13.42 -11.64
N LEU A 434 -10.04 14.57 -11.36
CA LEU A 434 -8.66 14.86 -11.74
C LEU A 434 -7.81 14.96 -10.48
N LYS A 435 -6.95 13.98 -10.23
CA LYS A 435 -6.09 13.91 -9.05
C LYS A 435 -4.65 14.19 -9.43
N ILE A 436 -4.00 15.08 -8.68
CA ILE A 436 -2.64 15.53 -9.00
C ILE A 436 -1.79 15.48 -7.75
N SER A 437 -0.61 14.88 -7.85
CA SER A 437 0.41 14.88 -6.82
C SER A 437 1.78 15.13 -7.44
N ALA A 438 2.64 15.85 -6.74
CA ALA A 438 3.96 16.19 -7.23
C ALA A 438 5.04 15.87 -6.19
N PHE A 439 6.21 15.48 -6.68
CA PHE A 439 7.34 15.05 -5.86
C PHE A 439 8.64 15.62 -6.43
N ARG A 440 9.64 15.80 -5.56
CA ARG A 440 11.00 16.14 -5.94
C ARG A 440 11.92 15.04 -5.44
N ASN A 441 12.57 14.34 -6.38
CA ASN A 441 13.57 13.33 -6.07
C ASN A 441 14.86 13.98 -5.54
N GLU A 442 15.72 13.21 -4.89
CA GLU A 442 17.01 13.71 -4.36
C GLU A 442 17.96 14.24 -5.45
N ASN A 443 17.87 13.71 -6.68
CA ASN A 443 18.64 14.21 -7.83
C ASN A 443 18.10 15.53 -8.42
N GLY A 444 17.04 16.07 -7.85
CA GLY A 444 16.39 17.32 -8.28
C GLY A 444 15.27 17.15 -9.30
N ASP A 445 15.08 15.99 -9.90
CA ASP A 445 14.00 15.73 -10.85
C ASP A 445 12.64 15.94 -10.19
N LEU A 446 11.72 16.62 -10.89
CA LEU A 446 10.34 16.74 -10.47
C LEU A 446 9.50 15.65 -11.14
N VAL A 447 8.64 15.02 -10.36
CA VAL A 447 7.72 13.98 -10.80
C VAL A 447 6.29 14.42 -10.50
N VAL A 448 5.47 14.54 -11.54
CA VAL A 448 4.05 14.92 -11.40
C VAL A 448 3.21 13.74 -11.86
N VAL A 449 2.38 13.20 -10.95
CA VAL A 449 1.44 12.13 -11.28
C VAL A 449 0.04 12.73 -11.40
N ILE A 450 -0.60 12.47 -12.53
CA ILE A 450 -1.96 12.95 -12.84
C ILE A 450 -2.84 11.75 -13.15
N VAL A 451 -3.92 11.60 -12.38
CA VAL A 451 -4.94 10.55 -12.60
C VAL A 451 -6.19 11.22 -13.15
N ASN A 452 -6.51 10.96 -14.40
CA ASN A 452 -7.75 11.41 -15.04
C ASN A 452 -8.80 10.31 -14.98
N ARG A 453 -9.72 10.39 -14.02
CA ARG A 453 -10.87 9.48 -13.87
C ARG A 453 -12.08 9.90 -14.72
N ASN A 454 -12.01 11.07 -15.36
CA ASN A 454 -13.11 11.57 -16.20
C ASN A 454 -13.35 10.65 -17.41
N LYS A 455 -14.59 10.64 -17.88
CA LYS A 455 -14.96 9.98 -19.15
C LYS A 455 -14.57 10.76 -20.39
N ASN A 456 -14.10 12.00 -20.23
CA ASN A 456 -13.66 12.90 -21.28
C ASN A 456 -12.20 13.31 -21.07
N ASP A 457 -11.51 13.62 -22.14
CA ASP A 457 -10.18 14.21 -22.13
C ASP A 457 -10.18 15.55 -21.39
N LYS A 458 -9.05 15.95 -20.84
CA LYS A 458 -8.88 17.22 -20.16
C LYS A 458 -7.68 17.99 -20.71
N ASN A 459 -7.89 19.28 -20.99
CA ASN A 459 -6.79 20.18 -21.30
C ASN A 459 -6.20 20.72 -19.99
N ILE A 460 -4.90 20.54 -19.82
CA ILE A 460 -4.15 20.97 -18.63
C ILE A 460 -2.99 21.87 -19.03
N GLN A 461 -2.63 22.79 -18.14
CA GLN A 461 -1.43 23.61 -18.24
C GLN A 461 -0.63 23.47 -16.95
N ILE A 462 0.63 23.05 -17.05
CA ILE A 462 1.52 22.95 -15.88
C ILE A 462 2.26 24.27 -15.72
N GLU A 463 2.18 24.85 -14.54
CA GLU A 463 2.85 26.11 -14.18
C GLU A 463 3.91 25.82 -13.11
N LEU A 464 5.15 26.18 -13.42
CA LEU A 464 6.30 26.07 -12.54
C LEU A 464 6.86 27.47 -12.24
N PRO A 465 7.44 27.70 -11.05
CA PRO A 465 8.13 28.95 -10.75
C PRO A 465 9.28 29.22 -11.73
N GLY A 466 9.37 30.44 -12.23
CA GLY A 466 10.44 30.85 -13.15
C GLY A 466 10.05 30.72 -14.62
N ASN A 467 10.82 31.41 -15.49
CA ASN A 467 10.59 31.45 -16.94
C ASN A 467 11.41 30.42 -17.73
N LEU A 468 11.79 29.31 -17.11
CA LEU A 468 12.59 28.28 -17.76
C LEU A 468 11.71 27.44 -18.70
N LYS A 469 12.25 27.15 -19.90
CA LYS A 469 11.62 26.17 -20.80
C LYS A 469 11.88 24.78 -20.24
N HIS A 470 10.82 24.15 -19.70
CA HIS A 470 10.90 22.81 -19.19
C HIS A 470 10.53 21.79 -20.28
N VAL A 471 11.45 20.89 -20.57
CA VAL A 471 11.21 19.72 -21.42
C VAL A 471 10.98 18.54 -20.50
N ALA A 472 9.90 17.80 -20.74
CA ALA A 472 9.52 16.70 -19.93
C ALA A 472 9.36 15.39 -20.71
N THR A 473 9.38 14.29 -20.01
CA THR A 473 8.97 12.98 -20.51
C THR A 473 7.68 12.59 -19.82
N ILE A 474 6.66 12.20 -20.60
CA ILE A 474 5.39 11.65 -20.09
C ILE A 474 5.44 10.13 -20.20
N TYR A 475 4.98 9.47 -19.16
CA TYR A 475 4.72 8.02 -19.13
C TYR A 475 3.22 7.81 -18.90
N GLU A 476 2.56 7.18 -19.88
CA GLU A 476 1.12 6.99 -19.91
C GLU A 476 0.71 5.56 -19.61
N THR A 477 -0.22 5.40 -18.67
CA THR A 477 -0.97 4.15 -18.48
C THR A 477 -2.44 4.41 -18.83
N SER A 478 -2.94 3.65 -19.80
CA SER A 478 -4.33 3.68 -20.27
C SER A 478 -4.75 2.28 -20.71
N GLU A 479 -5.97 2.12 -21.23
CA GLU A 479 -6.41 0.83 -21.73
C GLU A 479 -5.43 0.23 -22.76
N SER A 480 -4.88 1.06 -23.64
CA SER A 480 -3.95 0.63 -24.69
C SER A 480 -2.48 0.79 -24.36
N SER A 481 -2.13 1.40 -23.23
CA SER A 481 -0.76 1.78 -22.87
C SER A 481 -0.38 1.31 -21.47
N SER A 482 0.89 0.91 -21.29
CA SER A 482 1.48 0.49 -20.01
C SER A 482 2.78 1.24 -19.81
N LEU A 483 2.74 2.40 -19.15
CA LEU A 483 3.85 3.35 -19.01
C LEU A 483 4.49 3.72 -20.36
N LEU A 484 3.65 3.97 -21.38
CA LEU A 484 4.11 4.37 -22.71
C LEU A 484 4.87 5.70 -22.64
N LYS A 485 6.13 5.69 -23.06
CA LYS A 485 7.05 6.81 -23.01
C LYS A 485 6.84 7.79 -24.15
N LYS A 486 6.53 9.06 -23.85
CA LYS A 486 6.40 10.18 -24.80
C LYS A 486 7.48 11.22 -24.43
N LYS A 487 8.43 11.48 -25.31
CA LYS A 487 9.61 12.34 -25.05
C LYS A 487 9.43 13.76 -25.59
N ASN A 488 10.24 14.68 -25.05
CA ASN A 488 10.39 16.05 -25.54
C ASN A 488 9.10 16.88 -25.51
N ILE A 489 8.31 16.71 -24.45
CA ILE A 489 7.06 17.46 -24.27
C ILE A 489 7.40 18.88 -23.76
N ASN A 490 6.85 19.88 -24.44
CA ASN A 490 6.98 21.29 -24.04
C ASN A 490 5.89 21.62 -23.00
N LEU A 491 6.27 21.83 -21.76
CA LEU A 491 5.30 22.14 -20.67
C LEU A 491 4.74 23.57 -20.74
N ASN A 492 5.30 24.46 -21.59
CA ASN A 492 4.72 25.79 -21.80
C ASN A 492 3.47 25.76 -22.69
N GLU A 493 3.15 24.61 -23.27
CA GLU A 493 1.96 24.40 -24.08
C GLU A 493 0.88 23.69 -23.28
N SER A 494 -0.38 23.91 -23.64
CA SER A 494 -1.48 23.12 -23.09
C SER A 494 -1.37 21.67 -23.54
N LEU A 495 -1.52 20.75 -22.61
CA LEU A 495 -1.46 19.32 -22.84
C LEU A 495 -2.86 18.72 -22.75
N ASN A 496 -3.20 17.83 -23.69
CA ASN A 496 -4.45 17.07 -23.64
C ASN A 496 -4.20 15.69 -23.00
N ILE A 497 -4.69 15.52 -21.75
CA ILE A 497 -4.66 14.25 -21.06
C ILE A 497 -5.89 13.41 -21.43
N PRO A 498 -5.71 12.19 -21.99
CA PRO A 498 -6.83 11.35 -22.37
C PRO A 498 -7.73 11.00 -21.19
N ASN A 499 -8.97 10.65 -21.49
CA ASN A 499 -9.90 10.11 -20.50
C ASN A 499 -9.36 8.81 -19.88
N GLN A 500 -9.78 8.52 -18.66
CA GLN A 500 -9.48 7.25 -17.98
C GLN A 500 -8.02 6.80 -18.11
N CYS A 501 -7.08 7.71 -17.83
CA CYS A 501 -5.65 7.41 -17.90
C CYS A 501 -4.87 7.99 -16.72
N ILE A 502 -3.64 7.52 -16.57
CA ILE A 502 -2.67 8.00 -15.58
C ILE A 502 -1.43 8.45 -16.33
N TRP A 503 -1.01 9.69 -16.08
CA TRP A 503 0.25 10.23 -16.56
C TRP A 503 1.23 10.42 -15.42
N THR A 504 2.47 10.04 -15.66
CA THR A 504 3.61 10.52 -14.88
C THR A 504 4.48 11.40 -15.76
N ILE A 505 4.65 12.64 -15.34
CA ILE A 505 5.47 13.63 -16.03
C ILE A 505 6.77 13.76 -15.25
N VAL A 506 7.89 13.44 -15.89
CA VAL A 506 9.23 13.60 -15.32
C VAL A 506 9.88 14.81 -15.95
N ILE A 507 10.23 15.78 -15.12
CA ILE A 507 10.90 17.03 -15.49
C ILE A 507 12.31 16.93 -14.92
N THR A 508 13.28 16.76 -15.81
CA THR A 508 14.68 16.68 -15.40
C THR A 508 15.24 18.04 -15.06
N SER A 509 15.99 18.10 -13.96
CA SER A 509 16.67 19.32 -13.45
C SER A 509 17.79 19.81 -14.37
#